data_26df04fe4080ca01c1ca4d6ebd030d2e
#
_entry.id   26df04fe4080ca01c1ca4d6ebd030d2e
#
_cell.length_a   1.000
_cell.length_b   1.000
_cell.length_c   1.000
_cell.angle_alpha   90.00
_cell.angle_beta   90.00
_cell.angle_gamma   90.00
#
_symmetry.space_group_name_H-M   'P 1'
#
loop_
_entity.id
_entity.type
_entity.pdbx_description
1 polymer ?
#
loop_
_entity_poly.entity_id
_entity_poly.type
_entity_poly.pdbx_seq_one_letter_code
_entity_poly.pdbx_strand_id
1 'polypeptide(L)'
;MSAAQLSTFSVNGHLFGVEVAVVQEVIRYQPMTRVPLAPAALAGLINLRGQVITAVDLRRRLGFPERAAGELAMDVIVRTSDGLVSLLVDRIGDVVEVAQETFEEPPETLAGIARELIRGAYKLDHALLLLLDVQGAVDLPPLDNGSGTVVATPM
;
A
#
# COMPACT_ATOMS: atom_id res chain seq x y z
N MET A 1 -15.88 -8.50 22.79
CA MET A 1 -15.97 -7.61 21.85
C MET A 1 -14.70 -7.08 21.38
N SER A 2 -14.40 -7.28 20.16
CA SER A 2 -13.14 -6.86 19.61
C SER A 2 -13.31 -5.63 18.78
N ALA A 3 -12.34 -4.75 18.89
CA ALA A 3 -12.27 -3.57 18.06
C ALA A 3 -10.86 -3.48 17.54
N ALA A 4 -10.72 -2.99 16.32
CA ALA A 4 -9.43 -2.78 15.72
C ALA A 4 -9.28 -1.30 15.40
N GLN A 5 -8.09 -0.78 15.60
CA GLN A 5 -7.76 0.58 15.22
C GLN A 5 -7.03 0.53 13.90
N LEU A 6 -7.56 1.25 12.93
CA LEU A 6 -7.00 1.26 11.59
C LEU A 6 -6.55 2.66 11.22
N SER A 7 -5.35 2.74 10.68
CA SER A 7 -4.85 3.97 10.08
C SER A 7 -5.38 3.99 8.65
N THR A 8 -6.03 5.09 8.26
CA THR A 8 -6.69 5.13 6.96
C THR A 8 -5.96 6.04 5.99
N PHE A 9 -6.14 5.75 4.72
CA PHE A 9 -5.62 6.59 3.65
C PHE A 9 -6.47 6.32 2.41
N SER A 10 -6.40 7.20 1.45
CA SER A 10 -7.16 7.00 0.22
C SER A 10 -6.22 6.84 -0.96
N VAL A 11 -6.65 6.00 -1.89
CA VAL A 11 -5.95 5.77 -3.15
C VAL A 11 -7.03 5.67 -4.21
N ASN A 12 -6.93 6.51 -5.23
CA ASN A 12 -7.86 6.53 -6.34
C ASN A 12 -9.32 6.64 -5.88
N GLY A 13 -9.56 7.45 -4.84
CA GLY A 13 -10.91 7.68 -4.34
C GLY A 13 -11.45 6.61 -3.44
N HIS A 14 -10.71 5.54 -3.21
CA HIS A 14 -11.13 4.47 -2.31
C HIS A 14 -10.44 4.62 -0.97
N LEU A 15 -11.15 4.28 0.10
CA LEU A 15 -10.62 4.37 1.45
C LEU A 15 -10.06 3.03 1.86
N PHE A 16 -8.80 3.03 2.26
CA PHE A 16 -8.11 1.84 2.72
C PHE A 16 -7.71 1.99 4.17
N GLY A 17 -7.49 0.86 4.82
CA GLY A 17 -6.99 0.88 6.19
C GLY A 17 -5.99 -0.22 6.41
N VAL A 18 -5.08 0.03 7.34
CA VAL A 18 -4.14 -0.96 7.84
C VAL A 18 -4.12 -0.83 9.35
N GLU A 19 -3.78 -1.92 10.01
CA GLU A 19 -3.73 -1.87 11.47
C GLU A 19 -2.70 -0.85 11.93
N VAL A 20 -3.09 -0.06 12.93
CA VAL A 20 -2.21 0.97 13.46
C VAL A 20 -0.87 0.38 13.89
N ALA A 21 -0.89 -0.86 14.39
CA ALA A 21 0.33 -1.49 14.90
C ALA A 21 1.39 -1.68 13.82
N VAL A 22 1.02 -1.75 12.54
CA VAL A 22 2.03 -1.92 11.49
C VAL A 22 2.53 -0.61 10.93
N VAL A 23 1.95 0.52 11.32
CA VAL A 23 2.38 1.82 10.81
C VAL A 23 3.48 2.37 11.68
N GLN A 24 4.64 2.64 11.08
CA GLN A 24 5.75 3.26 11.80
C GLN A 24 5.53 4.77 11.89
N GLU A 25 5.20 5.39 10.77
CA GLU A 25 4.90 6.81 10.73
C GLU A 25 4.30 7.17 9.38
N VAL A 26 3.72 8.34 9.32
CA VAL A 26 3.13 8.89 8.11
C VAL A 26 3.83 10.21 7.84
N ILE A 27 4.36 10.38 6.64
CA ILE A 27 5.11 11.58 6.31
C ILE A 27 4.71 12.08 4.95
N ARG A 28 5.08 13.33 4.68
CA ARG A 28 4.84 13.92 3.38
C ARG A 28 5.77 13.31 2.36
N TYR A 29 5.47 13.56 1.11
CA TYR A 29 6.28 13.07 0.01
C TYR A 29 7.77 13.23 0.27
N GLN A 30 8.50 12.16 -0.03
CA GLN A 30 9.96 12.16 0.09
C GLN A 30 10.54 11.93 -1.30
N PRO A 31 11.61 12.64 -1.65
CA PRO A 31 12.28 12.39 -2.92
C PRO A 31 12.76 10.95 -3.00
N MET A 32 12.68 10.38 -4.20
CA MET A 32 13.02 8.98 -4.39
C MET A 32 14.10 8.83 -5.42
N THR A 33 14.93 7.80 -5.23
CA THR A 33 15.90 7.37 -6.23
C THR A 33 15.28 6.21 -6.98
N ARG A 34 15.19 6.33 -8.29
CA ARG A 34 14.61 5.26 -9.10
C ARG A 34 15.52 4.06 -9.14
N VAL A 35 14.92 2.88 -9.19
CA VAL A 35 15.65 1.61 -9.30
C VAL A 35 15.44 1.14 -10.73
N PRO A 36 16.51 1.06 -11.56
CA PRO A 36 16.34 0.62 -12.93
C PRO A 36 15.83 -0.81 -13.00
N LEU A 37 14.95 -1.05 -13.96
CA LEU A 37 14.42 -2.38 -14.26
C LEU A 37 13.63 -3.01 -13.12
N ALA A 38 13.21 -2.20 -12.16
CA ALA A 38 12.38 -2.69 -11.08
C ALA A 38 10.94 -2.86 -11.55
N PRO A 39 10.12 -3.65 -10.84
CA PRO A 39 8.70 -3.74 -11.15
C PRO A 39 8.05 -2.36 -11.11
N ALA A 40 7.00 -2.18 -11.92
CA ALA A 40 6.38 -0.87 -12.05
C ALA A 40 5.87 -0.32 -10.72
N ALA A 41 5.40 -1.21 -9.83
CA ALA A 41 4.87 -0.76 -8.55
C ALA A 41 5.96 -0.30 -7.59
N LEU A 42 7.22 -0.67 -7.83
CA LEU A 42 8.32 -0.20 -7.01
C LEU A 42 8.70 1.19 -7.49
N ALA A 43 8.27 2.22 -6.75
CA ALA A 43 8.46 3.60 -7.20
C ALA A 43 9.90 4.05 -7.06
N GLY A 44 10.61 3.55 -6.05
CA GLY A 44 11.99 3.95 -5.84
C GLY A 44 12.45 3.66 -4.44
N LEU A 45 13.56 4.27 -4.07
CA LEU A 45 14.11 4.17 -2.73
C LEU A 45 14.10 5.54 -2.10
N ILE A 46 13.76 5.61 -0.82
CA ILE A 46 13.84 6.85 -0.08
C ILE A 46 14.86 6.70 1.05
N ASN A 47 15.42 7.82 1.44
CA ASN A 47 16.35 7.85 2.57
C ASN A 47 15.59 8.50 3.73
N LEU A 48 15.28 7.69 4.74
CA LEU A 48 14.56 8.17 5.91
C LEU A 48 15.53 8.13 7.09
N ARG A 49 16.07 9.28 7.43
CA ARG A 49 16.98 9.42 8.57
C ARG A 49 18.13 8.43 8.51
N GLY A 50 18.71 8.29 7.32
CA GLY A 50 19.86 7.42 7.13
C GLY A 50 19.54 5.98 6.79
N GLN A 51 18.27 5.62 6.79
CA GLN A 51 17.84 4.27 6.44
C GLN A 51 17.23 4.29 5.05
N VAL A 52 17.66 3.37 4.19
CA VAL A 52 17.13 3.26 2.84
C VAL A 52 15.91 2.38 2.88
N ILE A 53 14.79 2.91 2.37
CA ILE A 53 13.49 2.24 2.43
C ILE A 53 12.92 2.16 1.02
N THR A 54 12.40 0.99 0.67
CA THR A 54 11.73 0.80 -0.60
C THR A 54 10.35 1.47 -0.57
N ALA A 55 10.01 2.18 -1.64
CA ALA A 55 8.70 2.81 -1.78
C ALA A 55 7.87 2.07 -2.82
N VAL A 56 6.69 1.65 -2.43
CA VAL A 56 5.75 0.94 -3.30
C VAL A 56 4.59 1.87 -3.61
N ASP A 57 4.32 2.08 -4.89
CA ASP A 57 3.22 2.94 -5.31
C ASP A 57 1.94 2.10 -5.31
N LEU A 58 1.05 2.39 -4.37
CA LEU A 58 -0.18 1.61 -4.25
C LEU A 58 -1.10 1.76 -5.43
N ARG A 59 -1.10 2.90 -6.11
CA ARG A 59 -1.92 3.01 -7.32
C ARG A 59 -1.51 1.95 -8.32
N ARG A 60 -0.22 1.83 -8.57
CA ARG A 60 0.28 0.86 -9.54
C ARG A 60 0.10 -0.56 -9.03
N ARG A 61 0.37 -0.76 -7.74
CA ARG A 61 0.25 -2.10 -7.16
C ARG A 61 -1.18 -2.62 -7.25
N LEU A 62 -2.16 -1.74 -7.08
CA LEU A 62 -3.57 -2.12 -7.10
C LEU A 62 -4.17 -2.03 -8.50
N GLY A 63 -3.40 -1.63 -9.50
CA GLY A 63 -3.89 -1.57 -10.87
C GLY A 63 -4.68 -0.32 -11.19
N PHE A 64 -4.54 0.74 -10.40
CA PHE A 64 -5.22 1.99 -10.66
C PHE A 64 -4.40 2.87 -11.59
N PRO A 65 -5.04 3.87 -12.23
CA PRO A 65 -4.29 4.82 -13.06
C PRO A 65 -3.28 5.62 -12.24
N GLU A 66 -2.27 6.13 -12.90
CA GLU A 66 -1.27 6.96 -12.23
C GLU A 66 -1.88 8.26 -11.75
N ARG A 67 -1.23 8.87 -10.75
CA ARG A 67 -1.66 10.17 -10.26
C ARG A 67 -1.52 11.20 -11.35
N ALA A 68 -2.34 12.24 -11.24
CA ALA A 68 -2.24 13.34 -12.16
C ALA A 68 -0.89 14.02 -12.00
N ALA A 69 -0.41 14.61 -13.11
CA ALA A 69 0.87 15.31 -13.10
C ALA A 69 0.81 16.43 -12.06
N GLY A 70 1.88 16.54 -11.26
CA GLY A 70 1.96 17.56 -10.22
C GLY A 70 1.40 17.16 -8.89
N GLU A 71 0.70 16.03 -8.80
CA GLU A 71 0.22 15.55 -7.52
C GLU A 71 1.29 14.72 -6.85
N LEU A 72 1.52 14.99 -5.56
CA LEU A 72 2.53 14.30 -4.80
C LEU A 72 1.88 13.28 -3.89
N ALA A 73 2.50 12.11 -3.80
CA ALA A 73 2.02 11.05 -2.91
C ALA A 73 2.43 11.35 -1.48
N MET A 74 1.70 10.76 -0.54
CA MET A 74 2.09 10.74 0.85
C MET A 74 2.72 9.38 1.15
N ASP A 75 3.61 9.35 2.11
CA ASP A 75 4.30 8.12 2.48
C ASP A 75 3.76 7.57 3.78
N VAL A 76 3.30 6.34 3.73
CA VAL A 76 2.90 5.59 4.92
C VAL A 76 3.96 4.54 5.15
N ILE A 77 4.77 4.72 6.18
CA ILE A 77 5.88 3.80 6.46
C ILE A 77 5.34 2.67 7.31
N VAL A 78 5.42 1.47 6.79
CA VAL A 78 4.88 0.29 7.46
C VAL A 78 5.97 -0.72 7.75
N ARG A 79 5.73 -1.51 8.79
CA ARG A 79 6.62 -2.60 9.17
C ARG A 79 6.17 -3.86 8.45
N THR A 80 7.11 -4.54 7.82
CA THR A 80 6.83 -5.82 7.16
C THR A 80 7.82 -6.85 7.68
N SER A 81 7.63 -8.09 7.24
CA SER A 81 8.55 -9.15 7.63
C SER A 81 9.98 -8.88 7.16
N ASP A 82 10.13 -8.07 6.11
CA ASP A 82 11.44 -7.76 5.54
C ASP A 82 11.96 -6.38 5.94
N GLY A 83 11.31 -5.71 6.87
CA GLY A 83 11.73 -4.40 7.33
C GLY A 83 10.72 -3.34 6.95
N LEU A 84 11.17 -2.09 6.94
CA LEU A 84 10.28 -0.97 6.67
C LEU A 84 10.10 -0.79 5.17
N VAL A 85 8.87 -0.48 4.78
CA VAL A 85 8.52 -0.17 3.40
C VAL A 85 7.62 1.05 3.43
N SER A 86 7.75 1.92 2.44
CA SER A 86 6.85 3.06 2.31
C SER A 86 5.77 2.73 1.30
N LEU A 87 4.51 2.92 1.70
CA LEU A 87 3.39 2.82 0.76
C LEU A 87 3.06 4.23 0.30
N LEU A 88 3.09 4.46 -1.00
CA LEU A 88 2.73 5.76 -1.54
C LEU A 88 1.23 5.78 -1.76
N VAL A 89 0.57 6.72 -1.09
CA VAL A 89 -0.89 6.85 -1.14
C VAL A 89 -1.25 8.27 -1.57
N ASP A 90 -2.51 8.49 -1.89
CA ASP A 90 -2.93 9.82 -2.35
C ASP A 90 -3.12 10.78 -1.20
N ARG A 91 -3.80 10.36 -0.16
CA ARG A 91 -4.11 11.20 1.00
C ARG A 91 -4.12 10.37 2.26
N ILE A 92 -3.82 11.03 3.37
CA ILE A 92 -3.85 10.40 4.68
C ILE A 92 -5.19 10.73 5.32
N GLY A 93 -5.81 9.74 5.94
CA GLY A 93 -7.03 9.91 6.69
C GLY A 93 -6.82 9.74 8.17
N ASP A 94 -7.92 9.63 8.89
CA ASP A 94 -7.89 9.51 10.34
C ASP A 94 -7.67 8.07 10.76
N VAL A 95 -7.29 7.90 12.03
CA VAL A 95 -7.33 6.59 12.66
C VAL A 95 -8.77 6.35 13.05
N VAL A 96 -9.31 5.20 12.65
CA VAL A 96 -10.69 4.85 12.98
C VAL A 96 -10.71 3.55 13.74
N GLU A 97 -11.71 3.40 14.59
CA GLU A 97 -11.94 2.17 15.32
C GLU A 97 -13.09 1.45 14.67
N VAL A 98 -12.92 0.18 14.37
CA VAL A 98 -13.94 -0.62 13.72
C VAL A 98 -14.23 -1.84 14.60
N ALA A 99 -15.49 -2.27 14.61
CA ALA A 99 -15.88 -3.48 15.30
C ALA A 99 -15.61 -4.67 14.40
N GLN A 100 -14.88 -5.65 14.91
CA GLN A 100 -14.53 -6.80 14.07
C GLN A 100 -15.75 -7.56 13.60
N GLU A 101 -16.84 -7.52 14.35
CA GLU A 101 -18.03 -8.21 13.92
C GLU A 101 -18.68 -7.57 12.68
N THR A 102 -18.27 -6.36 12.29
CA THR A 102 -18.77 -5.73 11.07
C THR A 102 -17.91 -6.02 9.87
N PHE A 103 -16.92 -6.89 10.00
CA PHE A 103 -16.03 -7.24 8.90
C PHE A 103 -16.81 -8.02 7.83
N GLU A 104 -16.61 -7.65 6.59
CA GLU A 104 -17.27 -8.29 5.46
C GLU A 104 -16.24 -8.69 4.43
N GLU A 105 -16.63 -9.57 3.53
CA GLU A 105 -15.76 -9.96 2.44
C GLU A 105 -15.57 -8.81 1.47
N PRO A 106 -14.51 -8.85 0.66
CA PRO A 106 -14.28 -7.78 -0.30
C PRO A 106 -15.47 -7.62 -1.24
N PRO A 107 -15.77 -6.37 -1.64
CA PRO A 107 -16.89 -6.13 -2.55
C PRO A 107 -16.69 -6.85 -3.88
N GLU A 108 -17.78 -7.29 -4.47
CA GLU A 108 -17.69 -7.98 -5.76
C GLU A 108 -17.26 -7.04 -6.88
N THR A 109 -17.40 -5.74 -6.66
CA THR A 109 -16.95 -4.78 -7.65
C THR A 109 -15.45 -4.71 -7.78
N LEU A 110 -14.72 -5.21 -6.79
CA LEU A 110 -13.26 -5.29 -6.89
C LEU A 110 -12.89 -6.48 -7.76
N ALA A 111 -11.89 -6.28 -8.60
CA ALA A 111 -11.44 -7.33 -9.52
C ALA A 111 -9.93 -7.30 -9.62
N GLY A 112 -9.37 -8.39 -10.14
CA GLY A 112 -7.95 -8.47 -10.41
C GLY A 112 -7.11 -8.43 -9.16
N ILE A 113 -5.95 -7.78 -9.29
CA ILE A 113 -4.98 -7.74 -8.21
C ILE A 113 -5.52 -6.97 -7.00
N ALA A 114 -6.37 -5.97 -7.22
CA ALA A 114 -6.92 -5.22 -6.10
C ALA A 114 -7.71 -6.14 -5.19
N ARG A 115 -8.50 -7.05 -5.78
CA ARG A 115 -9.28 -7.97 -4.97
C ARG A 115 -8.39 -8.88 -4.14
N GLU A 116 -7.26 -9.30 -4.72
CA GLU A 116 -6.36 -10.20 -4.01
C GLU A 116 -5.68 -9.54 -2.83
N LEU A 117 -5.52 -8.22 -2.88
CA LEU A 117 -4.82 -7.49 -1.84
C LEU A 117 -5.73 -6.89 -0.79
N ILE A 118 -7.04 -7.08 -0.93
CA ILE A 118 -8.01 -6.58 0.04
C ILE A 118 -8.53 -7.77 0.84
N ARG A 119 -8.28 -7.73 2.14
CA ARG A 119 -8.67 -8.84 3.02
C ARG A 119 -10.14 -8.83 3.35
N GLY A 120 -10.76 -7.68 3.28
CA GLY A 120 -12.16 -7.52 3.57
C GLY A 120 -12.52 -6.06 3.67
N ALA A 121 -13.69 -5.78 4.21
CA ALA A 121 -14.20 -4.43 4.25
C ALA A 121 -14.96 -4.18 5.53
N TYR A 122 -14.98 -2.91 5.95
CA TYR A 122 -15.79 -2.46 7.06
C TYR A 122 -16.67 -1.33 6.55
N LYS A 123 -17.95 -1.37 6.88
CA LYS A 123 -18.84 -0.30 6.51
C LYS A 123 -18.74 0.82 7.53
N LEU A 124 -18.44 2.00 7.06
CA LEU A 124 -18.47 3.21 7.87
C LEU A 124 -19.71 4.01 7.50
N ASP A 125 -19.97 5.07 8.26
CA ASP A 125 -21.16 5.86 8.03
C ASP A 125 -21.23 6.43 6.62
N HIS A 126 -20.09 6.82 6.07
CA HIS A 126 -20.06 7.51 4.78
C HIS A 126 -19.19 6.82 3.75
N ALA A 127 -18.62 5.65 4.06
CA ALA A 127 -17.67 5.05 3.16
C ALA A 127 -17.50 3.57 3.47
N LEU A 128 -16.94 2.86 2.51
CA LEU A 128 -16.52 1.49 2.70
C LEU A 128 -15.02 1.50 2.91
N LEU A 129 -14.56 0.98 4.03
CA LEU A 129 -13.15 0.93 4.36
C LEU A 129 -12.61 -0.44 3.96
N LEU A 130 -11.64 -0.44 3.06
CA LEU A 130 -11.05 -1.67 2.54
C LEU A 130 -9.79 -2.02 3.33
N LEU A 131 -9.76 -3.19 3.93
CA LEU A 131 -8.61 -3.61 4.74
C LEU A 131 -7.54 -4.17 3.82
N LEU A 132 -6.39 -3.48 3.76
CA LEU A 132 -5.31 -3.85 2.87
C LEU A 132 -4.45 -4.95 3.48
N ASP A 133 -4.09 -5.93 2.66
CA ASP A 133 -3.09 -6.92 3.04
C ASP A 133 -1.72 -6.30 2.79
N VAL A 134 -1.12 -5.77 3.84
CA VAL A 134 0.15 -5.04 3.72
C VAL A 134 1.25 -5.96 3.21
N GLN A 135 1.36 -7.15 3.78
CA GLN A 135 2.45 -8.05 3.38
C GLN A 135 2.29 -8.43 1.91
N GLY A 136 1.06 -8.70 1.47
CA GLY A 136 0.83 -9.00 0.07
C GLY A 136 1.10 -7.81 -0.83
N ALA A 137 0.77 -6.62 -0.36
CA ALA A 137 0.96 -5.41 -1.17
C ALA A 137 2.44 -5.12 -1.42
N VAL A 138 3.30 -5.41 -0.45
CA VAL A 138 4.73 -5.12 -0.61
C VAL A 138 5.49 -6.28 -1.22
N ASP A 139 4.87 -7.44 -1.34
CA ASP A 139 5.50 -8.62 -1.93
C ASP A 139 5.34 -8.53 -3.44
N LEU A 140 6.20 -7.73 -4.08
CA LEU A 140 6.08 -7.47 -5.50
C LEU A 140 6.50 -8.70 -6.29
N PRO A 141 5.85 -8.93 -7.43
CA PRO A 141 6.25 -10.04 -8.28
C PRO A 141 7.66 -9.78 -8.84
N PRO A 142 8.40 -10.83 -9.15
CA PRO A 142 9.71 -10.65 -9.75
C PRO A 142 9.56 -9.94 -11.09
N LEU A 143 10.64 -9.29 -11.50
CA LEU A 143 10.64 -8.59 -12.76
C LEU A 143 10.44 -9.61 -13.88
N ASP A 144 9.40 -9.37 -14.67
CA ASP A 144 9.11 -10.26 -15.78
C ASP A 144 9.61 -9.59 -17.06
N ASN A 145 10.68 -10.12 -17.60
CA ASN A 145 11.24 -9.60 -18.83
C ASN A 145 11.01 -10.54 -19.97
N GLY A 146 10.03 -11.37 -19.87
CA GLY A 146 9.70 -12.31 -20.92
C GLY A 146 10.41 -13.63 -20.81
N SER A 147 11.57 -13.64 -20.24
CA SER A 147 12.26 -14.89 -20.00
C SER A 147 11.95 -15.42 -18.62
N GLY A 148 11.51 -14.56 -17.80
CA GLY A 148 11.19 -14.93 -16.46
C GLY A 148 12.38 -15.23 -15.64
N THR A 149 13.49 -15.09 -16.15
CA THR A 149 14.53 -15.48 -15.44
C THR A 149 15.35 -14.52 -14.90
N VAL A 150 15.58 -14.39 -14.78
CA VAL A 150 16.37 -13.69 -14.47
C VAL A 150 16.71 -13.19 -13.36
N VAL A 151 16.64 -13.26 -13.17
CA VAL A 151 16.80 -12.90 -12.39
C VAL A 151 17.38 -12.72 -11.45
N ALA A 152 17.47 -12.76 -11.18
CA ALA A 152 17.77 -12.66 -10.45
C ALA A 152 18.61 -12.51 -9.68
N THR A 153 19.08 -12.43 -9.57
CA THR A 153 19.69 -12.40 -8.96
C THR A 153 20.28 -11.75 -8.39
N PRO A 154 20.52 -11.58 -7.91
CA PRO A 154 20.98 -11.00 -7.39
C PRO A 154 21.81 -10.75 -6.93
N MET A 155 22.07 -10.50 -6.92
CA MET A 155 22.62 -10.19 -6.55
C MET A 155 22.90 -9.99 -6.12
#